data_a13d19f8db785a6f3ebcfeead6eb4f42
#
_entry.id   a13d19f8db785a6f3ebcfeead6eb4f42
#
_cell.length_a   1.000
_cell.length_b   1.000
_cell.length_c   1.000
_cell.angle_alpha   90.00
_cell.angle_beta   90.00
_cell.angle_gamma   90.00
#
_symmetry.space_group_name_H-M   'P 1'
#
loop_
_entity.id
_entity.type
_entity.pdbx_description
1 polymer ?
#
loop_
_entity_poly.entity_id
_entity_poly.type
_entity_poly.pdbx_seq_one_letter_code
_entity_poly.pdbx_strand_id
1 'polypeptide(L)'
;MENTTGQNPFIIIARVQVKEGMVEKYLEIADEVDKAAEVNTPGLLIHNFDSDPDDPLAFTWTEVFQNSNAFLMHASNPYAAEYLGKHGPLADALSVEIYGNVSQGVADILNSMGLPTKHFKTTRVGYVRTDHFA
;
A
#
# COMPACT_ATOMS: atom_id res chain seq x y z
N MET A 1 17.98 -9.31 7.29
CA MET A 1 18.63 -8.72 8.46
C MET A 1 17.85 -7.49 8.94
N GLU A 2 17.61 -7.42 10.20
CA GLU A 2 16.86 -6.32 10.76
C GLU A 2 17.72 -5.05 10.83
N ASN A 3 17.11 -3.91 10.51
CA ASN A 3 17.82 -2.64 10.55
C ASN A 3 17.83 -2.09 11.97
N THR A 4 19.03 -1.89 12.53
CA THR A 4 19.21 -1.44 13.91
C THR A 4 18.90 0.05 14.11
N THR A 5 18.72 0.83 13.03
CA THR A 5 18.38 2.25 13.11
C THR A 5 16.88 2.52 13.15
N GLY A 6 16.06 1.47 13.13
CA GLY A 6 14.61 1.60 13.01
C GLY A 6 14.13 1.80 11.59
N GLN A 7 15.04 1.89 10.62
CA GLN A 7 14.72 1.99 9.21
C GLN A 7 14.73 0.59 8.60
N ASN A 8 13.56 0.08 8.31
CA ASN A 8 13.42 -1.23 7.67
C ASN A 8 12.40 -1.09 6.52
N PRO A 9 12.82 -0.45 5.41
CA PRO A 9 11.92 -0.18 4.29
C PRO A 9 11.38 -1.45 3.67
N PHE A 10 10.14 -1.37 3.23
CA PHE A 10 9.49 -2.48 2.53
C PHE A 10 8.49 -1.95 1.51
N ILE A 11 8.02 -2.84 0.65
CA ILE A 11 7.16 -2.49 -0.47
C ILE A 11 5.81 -3.21 -0.31
N ILE A 12 4.74 -2.46 -0.57
CA ILE A 12 3.42 -3.06 -0.76
C ILE A 12 2.98 -2.76 -2.19
N ILE A 13 2.45 -3.79 -2.85
CA ILE A 13 1.77 -3.65 -4.13
C ILE A 13 0.32 -4.07 -3.91
N ALA A 14 -0.61 -3.15 -4.16
CA ALA A 14 -2.03 -3.43 -4.05
C ALA A 14 -2.65 -3.38 -5.44
N ARG A 15 -3.24 -4.49 -5.87
CA ARG A 15 -3.82 -4.63 -7.20
C ARG A 15 -5.33 -4.40 -7.13
N VAL A 16 -5.80 -3.48 -7.97
CA VAL A 16 -7.20 -3.05 -7.98
C VAL A 16 -7.82 -3.39 -9.31
N GLN A 17 -9.01 -3.98 -9.28
CA GLN A 17 -9.83 -4.19 -10.47
C GLN A 17 -11.06 -3.30 -10.34
N VAL A 18 -11.13 -2.24 -11.14
CA VAL A 18 -12.23 -1.28 -11.15
C VAL A 18 -13.38 -1.82 -11.99
N LYS A 19 -14.61 -1.48 -11.62
CA LYS A 19 -15.79 -1.85 -12.40
C LYS A 19 -15.87 -1.01 -13.67
N GLU A 20 -16.41 -1.61 -14.73
CA GLU A 20 -16.63 -0.91 -15.99
C GLU A 20 -17.48 0.34 -15.78
N GLY A 21 -17.06 1.44 -16.37
CA GLY A 21 -17.75 2.72 -16.24
C GLY A 21 -17.43 3.50 -14.97
N MET A 22 -16.61 2.96 -14.07
CA MET A 22 -16.31 3.58 -12.77
C MET A 22 -14.90 4.14 -12.66
N VAL A 23 -14.11 4.10 -13.74
CA VAL A 23 -12.70 4.52 -13.69
C VAL A 23 -12.53 5.97 -13.24
N GLU A 24 -13.31 6.90 -13.82
CA GLU A 24 -13.18 8.31 -13.45
C GLU A 24 -13.48 8.56 -11.98
N LYS A 25 -14.53 7.93 -11.47
CA LYS A 25 -14.87 8.04 -10.03
C LYS A 25 -13.81 7.40 -9.16
N TYR A 26 -13.23 6.28 -9.61
CA TYR A 26 -12.18 5.63 -8.86
C TYR A 26 -10.92 6.50 -8.81
N LEU A 27 -10.56 7.14 -9.92
CA LEU A 27 -9.42 8.06 -9.95
C LEU A 27 -9.63 9.24 -9.00
N GLU A 28 -10.86 9.69 -8.80
CA GLU A 28 -11.16 10.74 -7.82
C GLU A 28 -10.87 10.29 -6.39
N ILE A 29 -11.33 9.09 -6.01
CA ILE A 29 -11.05 8.58 -4.65
C ILE A 29 -9.58 8.23 -4.46
N ALA A 30 -8.91 7.77 -5.52
CA ALA A 30 -7.48 7.51 -5.50
C ALA A 30 -6.70 8.81 -5.26
N ASP A 31 -7.07 9.89 -5.92
CA ASP A 31 -6.44 11.20 -5.73
C ASP A 31 -6.68 11.72 -4.31
N GLU A 32 -7.88 11.56 -3.78
CA GLU A 32 -8.20 11.98 -2.42
C GLU A 32 -7.32 11.26 -1.37
N VAL A 33 -7.22 9.93 -1.47
CA VAL A 33 -6.43 9.16 -0.51
C VAL A 33 -4.94 9.46 -0.67
N ASP A 34 -4.48 9.66 -1.90
CA ASP A 34 -3.10 10.02 -2.18
C ASP A 34 -2.71 11.34 -1.50
N LYS A 35 -3.53 12.37 -1.67
CA LYS A 35 -3.27 13.69 -1.06
C LYS A 35 -3.31 13.60 0.47
N ALA A 36 -4.24 12.85 1.03
CA ALA A 36 -4.34 12.66 2.47
C ALA A 36 -3.11 11.92 3.02
N ALA A 37 -2.65 10.88 2.30
CA ALA A 37 -1.47 10.12 2.70
C ALA A 37 -0.21 10.99 2.65
N GLU A 38 -0.05 11.81 1.62
CA GLU A 38 1.08 12.71 1.47
C GLU A 38 1.21 13.65 2.67
N VAL A 39 0.10 14.21 3.12
CA VAL A 39 0.08 15.15 4.25
C VAL A 39 0.26 14.45 5.59
N ASN A 40 -0.34 13.27 5.78
CA ASN A 40 -0.49 12.65 7.10
C ASN A 40 0.50 11.52 7.41
N THR A 41 1.19 10.99 6.40
CA THR A 41 2.07 9.83 6.59
C THR A 41 3.43 10.08 5.96
N PRO A 42 4.30 10.87 6.60
CA PRO A 42 5.61 11.20 6.02
C PRO A 42 6.53 10.00 5.80
N GLY A 43 6.33 8.90 6.52
CA GLY A 43 7.11 7.67 6.33
C GLY A 43 6.67 6.81 5.16
N LEU A 44 5.59 7.18 4.48
CA LEU A 44 5.18 6.58 3.20
C LEU A 44 5.89 7.36 2.09
N LEU A 45 6.94 6.76 1.53
CA LEU A 45 7.91 7.44 0.69
C LEU A 45 7.51 7.47 -0.78
N ILE A 46 6.84 6.41 -1.24
CA ILE A 46 6.31 6.32 -2.60
C ILE A 46 4.87 5.84 -2.48
N HIS A 47 3.97 6.53 -3.16
CA HIS A 47 2.55 6.19 -3.17
C HIS A 47 2.01 6.53 -4.55
N ASN A 48 2.06 5.55 -5.45
CA ASN A 48 1.68 5.76 -6.86
C ASN A 48 0.56 4.81 -7.26
N PHE A 49 -0.39 5.34 -8.02
CA PHE A 49 -1.49 4.57 -8.58
C PHE A 49 -1.29 4.52 -10.09
N ASP A 50 -0.87 3.36 -10.59
CA ASP A 50 -0.46 3.20 -11.98
C ASP A 50 -1.44 2.36 -12.78
N SER A 51 -1.64 2.73 -14.04
CA SER A 51 -2.48 1.99 -14.97
C SER A 51 -1.79 0.73 -15.44
N ASP A 52 -2.55 -0.36 -15.54
CA ASP A 52 -2.08 -1.58 -16.20
C ASP A 52 -2.13 -1.35 -17.71
N PRO A 53 -1.01 -1.56 -18.44
CA PRO A 53 -1.00 -1.32 -19.89
C PRO A 53 -1.86 -2.29 -20.68
N ASP A 54 -2.24 -3.42 -20.09
CA ASP A 54 -2.98 -4.48 -20.78
C ASP A 54 -4.46 -4.53 -20.41
N ASP A 55 -4.88 -3.79 -19.38
CA ASP A 55 -6.28 -3.79 -18.92
C ASP A 55 -6.68 -2.39 -18.43
N PRO A 56 -7.59 -1.70 -19.15
CA PRO A 56 -8.00 -0.34 -18.79
C PRO A 56 -8.76 -0.25 -17.46
N LEU A 57 -9.18 -1.37 -16.88
CA LEU A 57 -9.88 -1.41 -15.61
C LEU A 57 -8.98 -1.85 -14.45
N ALA A 58 -7.72 -2.16 -14.73
CA ALA A 58 -6.77 -2.63 -13.72
C ALA A 58 -5.76 -1.54 -13.37
N PHE A 59 -5.49 -1.41 -12.08
CA PHE A 59 -4.56 -0.43 -11.54
C PHE A 59 -3.76 -1.05 -10.41
N THR A 60 -2.62 -0.44 -10.12
CA THR A 60 -1.75 -0.93 -9.06
C THR A 60 -1.29 0.23 -8.18
N TRP A 61 -1.51 0.11 -6.87
CA TRP A 61 -0.83 0.97 -5.90
C TRP A 61 0.56 0.41 -5.65
N THR A 62 1.59 1.22 -5.82
CA THR A 62 2.94 0.89 -5.36
C THR A 62 3.24 1.78 -4.17
N GLU A 63 3.52 1.15 -3.03
CA GLU A 63 3.73 1.85 -1.76
C GLU A 63 5.06 1.42 -1.18
N VAL A 64 5.92 2.38 -0.89
CA VAL A 64 7.19 2.14 -0.19
C VAL A 64 7.14 2.81 1.16
N PHE A 65 7.23 2.02 2.21
CA PHE A 65 7.20 2.50 3.59
C PHE A 65 8.60 2.51 4.17
N GLN A 66 8.92 3.54 4.93
CA GLN A 66 10.20 3.69 5.59
C GLN A 66 10.43 2.58 6.63
N ASN A 67 9.36 2.15 7.30
CA ASN A 67 9.36 1.09 8.30
C ASN A 67 7.92 0.63 8.56
N SER A 68 7.77 -0.42 9.39
CA SER A 68 6.45 -0.95 9.73
C SER A 68 5.57 0.07 10.44
N ASN A 69 6.15 0.94 11.27
CA ASN A 69 5.38 1.96 11.98
C ASN A 69 4.70 2.95 11.02
N ALA A 70 5.36 3.29 9.92
CA ALA A 70 4.77 4.15 8.90
C ALA A 70 3.52 3.50 8.28
N PHE A 71 3.56 2.19 8.06
CA PHE A 71 2.36 1.47 7.59
C PHE A 71 1.25 1.49 8.64
N LEU A 72 1.58 1.28 9.92
CA LEU A 72 0.58 1.30 10.98
C LEU A 72 -0.10 2.66 11.08
N MET A 73 0.66 3.75 10.92
CA MET A 73 0.11 5.11 10.86
C MET A 73 -0.81 5.30 9.65
N HIS A 74 -0.40 4.80 8.49
CA HIS A 74 -1.19 4.87 7.26
C HIS A 74 -2.52 4.12 7.41
N ALA A 75 -2.45 2.87 7.85
CA ALA A 75 -3.62 1.99 7.93
C ALA A 75 -4.61 2.40 9.03
N SER A 76 -4.13 3.03 10.11
CA SER A 76 -4.97 3.46 11.22
C SER A 76 -5.54 4.88 11.04
N ASN A 77 -5.09 5.62 10.04
CA ASN A 77 -5.61 6.95 9.78
C ASN A 77 -7.01 6.86 9.18
N PRO A 78 -7.96 7.73 9.59
CA PRO A 78 -9.32 7.70 9.05
C PRO A 78 -9.42 7.74 7.52
N TYR A 79 -8.46 8.37 6.84
CA TYR A 79 -8.48 8.42 5.37
C TYR A 79 -8.44 7.03 4.73
N ALA A 80 -7.76 6.05 5.37
CA ALA A 80 -7.67 4.70 4.83
C ALA A 80 -9.01 3.99 4.88
N ALA A 81 -9.73 4.09 6.00
CA ALA A 81 -11.06 3.52 6.13
C ALA A 81 -12.06 4.18 5.16
N GLU A 82 -11.94 5.49 4.99
CA GLU A 82 -12.77 6.23 4.04
C GLU A 82 -12.56 5.76 2.60
N TYR A 83 -11.30 5.58 2.20
CA TYR A 83 -10.97 5.05 0.88
C TYR A 83 -11.56 3.65 0.67
N LEU A 84 -11.37 2.74 1.64
CA LEU A 84 -11.88 1.37 1.52
C LEU A 84 -13.42 1.34 1.44
N GLY A 85 -14.09 2.24 2.14
CA GLY A 85 -15.55 2.38 2.06
C GLY A 85 -16.01 2.83 0.68
N LYS A 86 -15.26 3.71 0.04
CA LYS A 86 -15.57 4.19 -1.31
C LYS A 86 -15.14 3.21 -2.39
N HIS A 87 -14.11 2.41 -2.12
CA HIS A 87 -13.61 1.39 -3.04
C HIS A 87 -14.66 0.34 -3.37
N GLY A 88 -15.34 -0.19 -2.36
CA GLY A 88 -16.26 -1.33 -2.52
C GLY A 88 -17.27 -1.17 -3.64
N PRO A 89 -18.05 -0.05 -3.71
CA PRO A 89 -19.03 0.16 -4.78
C PRO A 89 -18.43 0.34 -6.16
N LEU A 90 -17.16 0.71 -6.27
CA LEU A 90 -16.52 1.10 -7.54
C LEU A 90 -15.60 0.02 -8.11
N ALA A 91 -15.29 -1.03 -7.35
CA ALA A 91 -14.31 -2.02 -7.78
C ALA A 91 -14.74 -3.44 -7.44
N ASP A 92 -14.23 -4.40 -8.21
CA ASP A 92 -14.54 -5.82 -8.03
C ASP A 92 -13.52 -6.54 -7.15
N ALA A 93 -12.28 -6.04 -7.08
CA ALA A 93 -11.23 -6.73 -6.35
C ALA A 93 -10.16 -5.78 -5.85
N LEU A 94 -9.55 -6.18 -4.74
CA LEU A 94 -8.36 -5.56 -4.18
C LEU A 94 -7.55 -6.67 -3.52
N SER A 95 -6.30 -6.85 -3.96
CA SER A 95 -5.39 -7.81 -3.36
C SER A 95 -4.07 -7.13 -3.03
N VAL A 96 -3.33 -7.69 -2.07
CA VAL A 96 -2.12 -7.06 -1.54
C VAL A 96 -0.94 -8.03 -1.60
N GLU A 97 0.21 -7.52 -2.05
CA GLU A 97 1.49 -8.22 -1.97
C GLU A 97 2.43 -7.38 -1.12
N ILE A 98 3.13 -8.04 -0.19
CA ILE A 98 4.12 -7.38 0.67
C ILE A 98 5.49 -7.97 0.34
N TYR A 99 6.48 -7.11 0.17
CA TYR A 99 7.86 -7.51 -0.12
C TYR A 99 8.77 -6.95 0.97
N GLY A 100 9.30 -7.82 1.80
CA GLY A 100 10.22 -7.45 2.86
C GLY A 100 9.80 -7.95 4.23
N ASN A 101 10.61 -7.62 5.23
CA ASN A 101 10.38 -8.01 6.61
C ASN A 101 9.58 -6.93 7.33
N VAL A 102 8.43 -7.31 7.85
CA VAL A 102 7.52 -6.39 8.54
C VAL A 102 7.16 -6.91 9.92
N SER A 103 6.71 -6.01 10.79
CA SER A 103 6.28 -6.38 12.13
C SER A 103 5.00 -7.21 12.09
N GLN A 104 4.74 -7.96 13.15
CA GLN A 104 3.51 -8.74 13.29
C GLN A 104 2.26 -7.84 13.21
N GLY A 105 2.35 -6.59 13.69
CA GLY A 105 1.26 -5.63 13.61
C GLY A 105 0.80 -5.35 12.19
N VAL A 106 1.72 -5.30 11.23
CA VAL A 106 1.38 -5.12 9.81
C VAL A 106 0.56 -6.30 9.30
N ALA A 107 1.04 -7.52 9.57
CA ALA A 107 0.33 -8.73 9.17
C ALA A 107 -1.06 -8.81 9.82
N ASP A 108 -1.16 -8.46 11.09
CA ASP A 108 -2.44 -8.48 11.82
C ASP A 108 -3.48 -7.53 11.21
N ILE A 109 -3.05 -6.32 10.86
CA ILE A 109 -3.95 -5.34 10.23
C ILE A 109 -4.45 -5.83 8.88
N LEU A 110 -3.54 -6.32 8.03
CA LEU A 110 -3.92 -6.82 6.70
C LEU A 110 -4.87 -8.01 6.82
N ASN A 111 -4.63 -8.91 7.76
CA ASN A 111 -5.54 -10.02 8.01
C ASN A 111 -6.92 -9.54 8.47
N SER A 112 -6.96 -8.51 9.31
CA SER A 112 -8.23 -7.96 9.82
C SER A 112 -9.06 -7.29 8.72
N MET A 113 -8.42 -6.81 7.65
CA MET A 113 -9.10 -6.22 6.50
C MET A 113 -9.78 -7.26 5.61
N GLY A 114 -9.42 -8.53 5.75
CA GLY A 114 -9.99 -9.61 4.93
C GLY A 114 -9.56 -9.55 3.47
N LEU A 115 -8.49 -8.83 3.15
CA LEU A 115 -7.98 -8.72 1.79
C LEU A 115 -7.07 -9.91 1.45
N PRO A 116 -7.18 -10.49 0.25
CA PRO A 116 -6.21 -11.49 -0.20
C PRO A 116 -4.81 -10.90 -0.13
N THR A 117 -3.94 -11.53 0.66
CA THR A 117 -2.60 -11.01 0.93
C THR A 117 -1.55 -12.10 0.73
N LYS A 118 -0.47 -11.74 0.02
CA LYS A 118 0.68 -12.61 -0.16
C LYS A 118 1.93 -11.89 0.34
N HIS A 119 2.65 -12.52 1.27
CA HIS A 119 3.80 -11.90 1.91
C HIS A 119 5.10 -12.59 1.49
N PHE A 120 5.92 -11.87 0.73
CA PHE A 120 7.26 -12.29 0.33
C PHE A 120 8.25 -11.80 1.39
N LYS A 121 8.32 -12.52 2.51
CA LYS A 121 9.05 -12.03 3.69
C LYS A 121 10.54 -12.35 3.71
N THR A 122 10.99 -13.28 2.86
CA THR A 122 12.38 -13.72 2.88
C THR A 122 13.11 -13.27 1.62
N THR A 123 13.95 -12.25 1.77
CA THR A 123 14.81 -11.79 0.68
C THR A 123 16.03 -12.72 0.59
N ARG A 124 16.16 -13.38 -0.54
CA ARG A 124 17.27 -14.32 -0.77
C ARG A 124 18.51 -13.62 -1.30
N VAL A 125 18.33 -12.58 -2.09
CA VAL A 125 19.42 -11.76 -2.65
C VAL A 125 18.93 -10.33 -2.77
N GLY A 126 19.74 -9.39 -2.35
CA GLY A 126 19.40 -7.98 -2.47
C GLY A 126 19.93 -7.15 -1.30
N TYR A 127 19.70 -5.85 -1.39
CA TYR A 127 20.07 -4.92 -0.32
C TYR A 127 19.13 -3.72 -0.33
N VAL A 128 19.11 -3.00 0.79
CA VAL A 128 18.41 -1.72 0.91
C VAL A 128 19.41 -0.70 1.45
N ARG A 129 19.50 0.45 0.80
CA ARG A 129 20.39 1.55 1.26
C ARG A 129 19.66 2.35 2.33
N THR A 130 19.65 1.84 3.53
CA THR A 130 18.84 2.39 4.63
C THR A 130 19.25 3.80 5.03
N ASP A 131 20.50 4.20 4.81
CA ASP A 131 20.97 5.55 5.07
C ASP A 131 20.32 6.61 4.19
N HIS A 132 19.75 6.22 3.07
CA HIS A 132 19.01 7.12 2.18
C HIS A 132 17.55 7.33 2.63
N PHE A 133 17.09 6.61 3.64
CA PHE A 133 15.73 6.70 4.15
C PHE A 133 15.67 7.31 5.55
N ALA A 134 16.75 7.84 6.01
CA ALA A 134 16.83 8.45 7.35
C ALA A 134 16.07 9.79 7.42
#